data_9401f1f5d3f5196e22c1ac108173d8e2
#
_entry.id   9401f1f5d3f5196e22c1ac108173d8e2
#
_cell.length_a   1.000
_cell.length_b   1.000
_cell.length_c   1.000
_cell.angle_alpha   90.00
_cell.angle_beta   90.00
_cell.angle_gamma   90.00
#
_symmetry.space_group_name_H-M   'P 1'
#
loop_
_entity.id
_entity.type
_entity.pdbx_description
1 polymer ?
#
loop_
_entity_poly.entity_id
_entity_poly.type
_entity_poly.pdbx_seq_one_letter_code
_entity_poly.pdbx_strand_id
1 'polypeptide(L)'
;SWGFPVIDPEKLYNSDGSLGEAGILMKNLFKKMFKENPGGVRIDHIVGLIDPWVYKAGKKPMPEQGAGRLYSSPEHPELSKYAIAKLEDLDTTLTPDKEKRVKSLTEEQIRLYGRLIEKIVIAAAEEEGLTKDSIVCEDLGTLTTPVAAVMKQYDLLGMRLTQFTVPTEEDDPYRCKNITNRCWAMVGTHDNRPVTLWAKS
;
A
#
# COMPACT_ATOMS: atom_id res chain seq x y z
N SER A 1 -1.06 -10.33 10.71
CA SER A 1 -2.38 -9.87 10.28
C SER A 1 -3.24 -9.60 11.49
N TRP A 2 -3.96 -8.51 11.48
CA TRP A 2 -4.70 -8.02 12.64
C TRP A 2 -6.18 -8.43 12.64
N GLY A 3 -6.61 -9.20 11.62
CA GLY A 3 -7.97 -9.73 11.55
C GLY A 3 -9.07 -8.70 11.28
N PHE A 4 -8.72 -7.53 10.78
CA PHE A 4 -9.72 -6.54 10.36
C PHE A 4 -10.44 -6.99 9.10
N PRO A 5 -11.77 -6.78 9.00
CA PRO A 5 -12.50 -7.05 7.77
C PRO A 5 -12.03 -6.10 6.65
N VAL A 6 -11.84 -6.65 5.46
CA VAL A 6 -11.57 -5.86 4.26
C VAL A 6 -12.88 -5.30 3.71
N ILE A 7 -12.82 -4.12 3.14
CA ILE A 7 -13.96 -3.51 2.45
C ILE A 7 -14.22 -4.29 1.17
N ASP A 8 -15.49 -4.62 0.93
CA ASP A 8 -15.91 -5.27 -0.30
C ASP A 8 -15.62 -4.35 -1.51
N PRO A 9 -14.77 -4.77 -2.45
CA PRO A 9 -14.47 -3.98 -3.64
C PRO A 9 -15.70 -3.62 -4.48
N GLU A 10 -16.73 -4.46 -4.48
CA GLU A 10 -17.99 -4.21 -5.21
C GLU A 10 -18.82 -3.07 -4.60
N LYS A 11 -18.51 -2.67 -3.36
CA LYS A 11 -19.14 -1.54 -2.66
C LYS A 11 -18.34 -0.25 -2.75
N LEU A 12 -17.07 -0.32 -3.18
CA LEU A 12 -16.22 0.86 -3.35
C LEU A 12 -16.60 1.69 -4.57
N TYR A 13 -17.01 1.00 -5.66
CA TYR A 13 -17.30 1.64 -6.94
C TYR A 13 -18.57 1.10 -7.57
N ASN A 14 -19.32 1.99 -8.22
CA ASN A 14 -20.43 1.64 -9.09
C ASN A 14 -19.90 1.16 -10.46
N SER A 15 -20.77 0.55 -11.26
CA SER A 15 -20.43 0.05 -12.60
C SER A 15 -19.96 1.15 -13.58
N ASP A 16 -20.41 2.39 -13.39
CA ASP A 16 -19.96 3.56 -14.16
C ASP A 16 -18.62 4.15 -13.68
N GLY A 17 -18.03 3.56 -12.63
CA GLY A 17 -16.76 3.99 -12.06
C GLY A 17 -16.84 5.14 -11.07
N SER A 18 -18.02 5.64 -10.73
CA SER A 18 -18.26 6.54 -9.61
C SER A 18 -18.08 5.82 -8.27
N LEU A 19 -17.98 6.58 -7.18
CA LEU A 19 -17.87 5.97 -5.85
C LEU A 19 -19.19 5.32 -5.43
N GLY A 20 -19.10 4.07 -5.00
CA GLY A 20 -20.17 3.38 -4.31
C GLY A 20 -20.31 3.82 -2.84
N GLU A 21 -21.25 3.22 -2.13
CA GLU A 21 -21.56 3.61 -0.74
C GLU A 21 -20.35 3.52 0.20
N ALA A 22 -19.55 2.46 0.10
CA ALA A 22 -18.33 2.30 0.89
C ALA A 22 -17.23 3.30 0.47
N GLY A 23 -17.13 3.59 -0.83
CA GLY A 23 -16.19 4.59 -1.34
C GLY A 23 -16.52 6.00 -0.85
N ILE A 24 -17.80 6.37 -0.84
CA ILE A 24 -18.28 7.66 -0.30
C ILE A 24 -17.98 7.74 1.20
N LEU A 25 -18.28 6.68 1.95
CA LEU A 25 -18.01 6.64 3.39
C LEU A 25 -16.51 6.83 3.68
N MET A 26 -15.64 6.08 2.98
CA MET A 26 -14.19 6.22 3.12
C MET A 26 -13.71 7.62 2.79
N LYS A 27 -14.18 8.18 1.67
CA LYS A 27 -13.80 9.54 1.27
C LYS A 27 -14.19 10.58 2.34
N ASN A 28 -15.37 10.46 2.92
CA ASN A 28 -15.81 11.34 4.00
C ASN A 28 -14.97 11.20 5.27
N LEU A 29 -14.53 9.98 5.60
CA LEU A 29 -13.60 9.75 6.71
C LEU A 29 -12.25 10.43 6.46
N PHE A 30 -11.66 10.26 5.26
CA PHE A 30 -10.43 10.96 4.89
C PHE A 30 -10.59 12.49 4.88
N LYS A 31 -11.69 13.00 4.35
CA LYS A 31 -11.99 14.45 4.41
C LYS A 31 -12.00 14.97 5.84
N LYS A 32 -12.67 14.27 6.75
CA LYS A 32 -12.66 14.62 8.17
C LYS A 32 -11.24 14.63 8.74
N MET A 33 -10.45 13.61 8.44
CA MET A 33 -9.06 13.53 8.91
C MET A 33 -8.22 14.70 8.39
N PHE A 34 -8.31 15.04 7.10
CA PHE A 34 -7.59 16.17 6.52
C PHE A 34 -8.05 17.52 7.07
N LYS A 35 -9.35 17.70 7.25
CA LYS A 35 -9.91 18.91 7.86
C LYS A 35 -9.40 19.13 9.28
N GLU A 36 -9.31 18.08 10.07
CA GLU A 36 -8.82 18.13 11.46
C GLU A 36 -7.29 18.23 11.55
N ASN A 37 -6.57 17.88 10.47
CA ASN A 37 -5.10 17.83 10.41
C ASN A 37 -4.58 18.58 9.17
N PRO A 38 -4.65 19.92 9.15
CA PRO A 38 -4.26 20.71 7.98
C PRO A 38 -2.76 20.63 7.66
N GLY A 39 -1.93 20.12 8.57
CA GLY A 39 -0.52 19.81 8.33
C GLY A 39 -0.27 18.50 7.57
N GLY A 40 -1.32 17.70 7.35
CA GLY A 40 -1.24 16.43 6.65
C GLY A 40 -1.45 15.21 7.54
N VAL A 41 -1.49 14.04 6.92
CA VAL A 41 -1.71 12.74 7.58
C VAL A 41 -0.67 11.71 7.16
N ARG A 42 -0.28 10.85 8.11
CA ARG A 42 0.43 9.61 7.84
C ARG A 42 -0.60 8.49 7.65
N ILE A 43 -0.51 7.80 6.52
CA ILE A 43 -1.28 6.58 6.28
C ILE A 43 -0.41 5.39 6.65
N ASP A 44 -0.82 4.66 7.65
CA ASP A 44 -0.16 3.45 8.10
C ASP A 44 -0.45 2.29 7.14
N HIS A 45 0.56 1.44 6.87
CA HIS A 45 0.43 0.22 6.07
C HIS A 45 -0.26 0.45 4.72
N ILE A 46 0.30 1.31 3.87
CA ILE A 46 -0.29 1.74 2.59
C ILE A 46 -0.69 0.56 1.69
N VAL A 47 0.00 -0.57 1.77
CA VAL A 47 -0.34 -1.78 1.02
C VAL A 47 -1.77 -2.25 1.29
N GLY A 48 -2.31 -1.97 2.48
CA GLY A 48 -3.70 -2.27 2.84
C GLY A 48 -4.74 -1.51 2.02
N LEU A 49 -4.38 -0.38 1.42
CA LEU A 49 -5.26 0.40 0.53
C LEU A 49 -5.03 0.09 -0.96
N ILE A 50 -3.90 -0.52 -1.31
CA ILE A 50 -3.50 -0.78 -2.71
C ILE A 50 -3.73 -2.24 -3.09
N ASP A 51 -3.23 -3.18 -2.28
CA ASP A 51 -3.33 -4.62 -2.54
C ASP A 51 -3.26 -5.42 -1.23
N PRO A 52 -4.31 -5.37 -0.40
CA PRO A 52 -4.31 -5.97 0.92
C PRO A 52 -4.15 -7.49 0.88
N TRP A 53 -3.42 -8.01 1.87
CA TRP A 53 -3.36 -9.45 2.14
C TRP A 53 -4.62 -9.88 2.88
N VAL A 54 -5.40 -10.78 2.29
CA VAL A 54 -6.71 -11.20 2.81
C VAL A 54 -6.78 -12.70 3.04
N TYR A 55 -7.62 -13.11 3.98
CA TYR A 55 -7.87 -14.50 4.32
C TYR A 55 -9.24 -14.64 4.98
N LYS A 56 -9.80 -15.86 4.97
CA LYS A 56 -11.11 -16.11 5.59
C LYS A 56 -11.07 -16.00 7.11
N ALA A 57 -12.14 -15.51 7.69
CA ALA A 57 -12.33 -15.52 9.14
C ALA A 57 -12.15 -16.94 9.69
N GLY A 58 -11.41 -17.07 10.79
CA GLY A 58 -11.11 -18.35 11.42
C GLY A 58 -9.99 -19.16 10.75
N LYS A 59 -9.41 -18.68 9.66
CA LYS A 59 -8.21 -19.27 9.02
C LYS A 59 -6.95 -18.50 9.40
N LYS A 60 -5.78 -19.10 9.17
CA LYS A 60 -4.50 -18.40 9.30
C LYS A 60 -4.20 -17.59 8.02
N PRO A 61 -3.43 -16.50 8.12
CA PRO A 61 -3.05 -15.67 6.97
C PRO A 61 -1.93 -16.32 6.13
N MET A 62 -2.08 -17.60 5.81
CA MET A 62 -1.09 -18.40 5.09
C MET A 62 -1.65 -18.84 3.74
N PRO A 63 -0.85 -18.84 2.66
CA PRO A 63 -1.31 -19.26 1.33
C PRO A 63 -1.95 -20.64 1.32
N GLU A 64 -1.40 -21.59 2.11
CA GLU A 64 -1.92 -22.97 2.21
C GLU A 64 -3.29 -23.03 2.86
N GLN A 65 -3.74 -21.97 3.50
CA GLN A 65 -5.08 -21.84 4.08
C GLN A 65 -5.99 -20.88 3.29
N GLY A 66 -5.60 -20.57 2.07
CA GLY A 66 -6.39 -19.74 1.16
C GLY A 66 -6.24 -18.24 1.43
N ALA A 67 -5.11 -17.80 1.98
CA ALA A 67 -4.78 -16.40 2.01
C ALA A 67 -4.13 -15.96 0.69
N GLY A 68 -4.38 -14.71 0.28
CA GLY A 68 -3.81 -14.13 -0.93
C GLY A 68 -3.92 -12.62 -0.95
N ARG A 69 -3.30 -11.99 -1.94
CA ARG A 69 -3.48 -10.56 -2.20
C ARG A 69 -4.77 -10.34 -2.96
N LEU A 70 -5.56 -9.39 -2.51
CA LEU A 70 -6.92 -9.15 -3.03
C LEU A 70 -6.94 -8.94 -4.54
N TYR A 71 -5.99 -8.17 -5.06
CA TYR A 71 -5.95 -7.79 -6.48
C TYR A 71 -4.84 -8.46 -7.30
N SER A 72 -3.98 -9.27 -6.66
CA SER A 72 -2.85 -9.95 -7.31
C SER A 72 -2.92 -11.48 -7.26
N SER A 73 -4.12 -12.05 -7.14
CA SER A 73 -4.33 -13.49 -7.03
C SER A 73 -5.29 -14.01 -8.11
N PRO A 74 -4.95 -13.90 -9.42
CA PRO A 74 -5.83 -14.37 -10.51
C PRO A 74 -6.07 -15.87 -10.52
N GLU A 75 -5.16 -16.67 -9.92
CA GLU A 75 -5.28 -18.12 -9.78
C GLU A 75 -6.12 -18.56 -8.58
N HIS A 76 -6.45 -17.64 -7.67
CA HIS A 76 -7.15 -17.97 -6.43
C HIS A 76 -8.65 -18.19 -6.68
N PRO A 77 -9.27 -19.28 -6.16
CA PRO A 77 -10.67 -19.59 -6.46
C PRO A 77 -11.68 -18.50 -6.13
N GLU A 78 -11.41 -17.69 -5.11
CA GLU A 78 -12.34 -16.66 -4.63
C GLU A 78 -11.88 -15.23 -4.93
N LEU A 79 -10.56 -14.99 -5.05
CA LEU A 79 -10.02 -13.65 -5.26
C LEU A 79 -9.86 -13.32 -6.75
N SER A 80 -9.86 -14.33 -7.63
CA SER A 80 -9.69 -14.15 -9.08
C SER A 80 -10.68 -13.14 -9.68
N LYS A 81 -11.88 -13.06 -9.14
CA LYS A 81 -12.90 -12.09 -9.59
C LYS A 81 -12.52 -10.62 -9.33
N TYR A 82 -11.61 -10.37 -8.40
CA TYR A 82 -11.11 -9.03 -8.08
C TYR A 82 -9.75 -8.76 -8.69
N ALA A 83 -9.09 -9.78 -9.27
CA ALA A 83 -7.72 -9.68 -9.72
C ALA A 83 -7.53 -8.62 -10.81
N ILE A 84 -6.57 -7.74 -10.60
CA ILE A 84 -6.07 -6.76 -11.58
C ILE A 84 -4.87 -7.35 -12.32
N ALA A 85 -3.96 -8.02 -11.60
CA ALA A 85 -2.89 -8.77 -12.22
C ALA A 85 -3.45 -9.99 -12.94
N LYS A 86 -2.84 -10.33 -14.08
CA LYS A 86 -3.13 -11.54 -14.85
C LYS A 86 -2.09 -12.62 -14.53
N LEU A 87 -2.35 -13.86 -14.92
CA LEU A 87 -1.40 -14.96 -14.72
C LEU A 87 -0.03 -14.70 -15.37
N GLU A 88 -0.02 -14.06 -16.54
CA GLU A 88 1.20 -13.69 -17.27
C GLU A 88 2.05 -12.64 -16.55
N ASP A 89 1.45 -11.84 -15.68
CA ASP A 89 2.13 -10.83 -14.89
C ASP A 89 2.85 -11.43 -13.69
N LEU A 90 2.59 -12.69 -13.35
CA LEU A 90 3.11 -13.32 -12.16
C LEU A 90 4.40 -14.10 -12.44
N ASP A 91 5.27 -14.13 -11.43
CA ASP A 91 6.30 -15.16 -11.28
C ASP A 91 5.70 -16.33 -10.48
N THR A 92 5.29 -17.36 -11.20
CA THR A 92 4.65 -18.54 -10.59
C THR A 92 5.61 -19.43 -9.83
N THR A 93 6.93 -19.18 -9.87
CA THR A 93 7.92 -19.85 -9.04
C THR A 93 7.91 -19.33 -7.60
N LEU A 94 7.37 -18.14 -7.38
CA LEU A 94 7.24 -17.51 -6.07
C LEU A 94 5.87 -17.78 -5.47
N THR A 95 5.84 -17.95 -4.14
CA THR A 95 4.59 -18.07 -3.39
C THR A 95 3.81 -16.75 -3.33
N PRO A 96 2.48 -16.77 -3.13
CA PRO A 96 1.63 -15.58 -3.15
C PRO A 96 2.02 -14.45 -2.19
N ASP A 97 2.71 -14.77 -1.10
CA ASP A 97 3.18 -13.82 -0.08
C ASP A 97 4.39 -12.99 -0.52
N LYS A 98 5.11 -13.41 -1.57
CA LYS A 98 6.36 -12.75 -1.99
C LYS A 98 6.10 -11.41 -2.68
N GLU A 99 6.88 -10.41 -2.31
CA GLU A 99 6.73 -9.03 -2.81
C GLU A 99 6.90 -8.91 -4.32
N LYS A 100 7.85 -9.67 -4.88
CA LYS A 100 8.18 -9.67 -6.31
C LYS A 100 7.38 -10.68 -7.13
N ARG A 101 6.32 -11.28 -6.55
CA ARG A 101 5.48 -12.22 -7.30
C ARG A 101 4.85 -11.58 -8.54
N VAL A 102 4.37 -10.35 -8.44
CA VAL A 102 3.98 -9.56 -9.62
C VAL A 102 5.25 -9.00 -10.24
N LYS A 103 5.55 -9.40 -11.48
CA LYS A 103 6.78 -9.00 -12.22
C LYS A 103 6.63 -7.65 -12.90
N SER A 104 5.50 -7.45 -13.56
CA SER A 104 5.25 -6.27 -14.37
C SER A 104 3.77 -5.92 -14.37
N LEU A 105 3.47 -4.66 -14.64
CA LEU A 105 2.12 -4.14 -14.75
C LEU A 105 2.05 -3.14 -15.91
N THR A 106 0.92 -3.11 -16.60
CA THR A 106 0.61 -2.05 -17.56
C THR A 106 0.22 -0.77 -16.82
N GLU A 107 0.27 0.38 -17.52
CA GLU A 107 -0.20 1.65 -16.94
C GLU A 107 -1.68 1.60 -16.52
N GLU A 108 -2.50 0.87 -17.27
CA GLU A 108 -3.90 0.69 -16.92
C GLU A 108 -4.07 -0.10 -15.62
N GLN A 109 -3.32 -1.19 -15.46
CA GLN A 109 -3.32 -1.95 -14.20
C GLN A 109 -2.84 -1.09 -13.02
N ILE A 110 -1.78 -0.31 -13.20
CA ILE A 110 -1.28 0.59 -12.14
C ILE A 110 -2.36 1.59 -11.73
N ARG A 111 -3.11 2.16 -12.68
CA ARG A 111 -4.25 3.04 -12.37
C ARG A 111 -5.37 2.32 -11.62
N LEU A 112 -5.66 1.07 -11.96
CA LEU A 112 -6.64 0.27 -11.23
C LEU A 112 -6.20 -0.02 -9.78
N TYR A 113 -4.94 -0.41 -9.56
CA TYR A 113 -4.39 -0.57 -8.20
C TYR A 113 -4.40 0.74 -7.41
N GLY A 114 -4.11 1.86 -8.06
CA GLY A 114 -4.08 3.18 -7.45
C GLY A 114 -5.44 3.87 -7.32
N ARG A 115 -6.52 3.26 -7.81
CA ARG A 115 -7.84 3.89 -7.91
C ARG A 115 -8.39 4.40 -6.57
N LEU A 116 -8.17 3.66 -5.49
CA LEU A 116 -8.57 4.10 -4.14
C LEU A 116 -7.77 5.33 -3.71
N ILE A 117 -6.47 5.31 -3.94
CA ILE A 117 -5.59 6.43 -3.63
C ILE A 117 -6.03 7.70 -4.36
N GLU A 118 -6.26 7.60 -5.67
CA GLU A 118 -6.67 8.74 -6.51
C GLU A 118 -8.05 9.26 -6.13
N LYS A 119 -9.07 8.39 -6.19
CA LYS A 119 -10.48 8.80 -6.11
C LYS A 119 -10.97 9.05 -4.69
N ILE A 120 -10.26 8.53 -3.69
CA ILE A 120 -10.68 8.64 -2.29
C ILE A 120 -9.68 9.48 -1.50
N VAL A 121 -8.40 9.06 -1.44
CA VAL A 121 -7.43 9.70 -0.54
C VAL A 121 -7.00 11.06 -1.05
N ILE A 122 -6.46 11.13 -2.28
CA ILE A 122 -5.98 12.38 -2.88
C ILE A 122 -7.16 13.33 -3.08
N ALA A 123 -8.26 12.83 -3.65
CA ALA A 123 -9.46 13.66 -3.86
C ALA A 123 -10.04 14.23 -2.55
N ALA A 124 -9.97 13.48 -1.44
CA ALA A 124 -10.38 14.00 -0.13
C ALA A 124 -9.46 15.10 0.38
N ALA A 125 -8.13 14.96 0.17
CA ALA A 125 -7.17 15.99 0.54
C ALA A 125 -7.39 17.28 -0.26
N GLU A 126 -7.56 17.16 -1.57
CA GLU A 126 -7.79 18.28 -2.49
C GLU A 126 -9.09 19.04 -2.16
N GLU A 127 -10.18 18.35 -1.81
CA GLU A 127 -11.42 18.96 -1.38
C GLU A 127 -11.30 19.74 -0.06
N GLU A 128 -10.32 19.44 0.76
CA GLU A 128 -9.99 20.19 1.99
C GLU A 128 -8.84 21.21 1.76
N GLY A 129 -8.48 21.49 0.51
CA GLY A 129 -7.48 22.50 0.14
C GLY A 129 -6.02 22.03 0.34
N LEU A 130 -5.80 20.73 0.55
CA LEU A 130 -4.48 20.12 0.68
C LEU A 130 -4.03 19.52 -0.66
N THR A 131 -2.79 19.04 -0.70
CA THR A 131 -2.24 18.35 -1.87
C THR A 131 -1.73 16.95 -1.48
N LYS A 132 -1.31 16.17 -2.46
CA LYS A 132 -0.64 14.88 -2.21
C LYS A 132 0.59 14.99 -1.29
N ASP A 133 1.20 16.17 -1.21
CA ASP A 133 2.37 16.42 -0.33
C ASP A 133 1.99 16.47 1.16
N SER A 134 0.70 16.53 1.45
CA SER A 134 0.16 16.38 2.80
C SER A 134 -0.11 14.92 3.20
N ILE A 135 0.23 13.96 2.32
CA ILE A 135 0.02 12.53 2.54
C ILE A 135 1.37 11.84 2.62
N VAL A 136 1.68 11.25 3.77
CA VAL A 136 2.85 10.39 3.95
C VAL A 136 2.41 8.94 4.09
N CYS A 137 2.93 8.08 3.25
CA CYS A 137 2.55 6.67 3.23
C CYS A 137 3.61 5.85 3.96
N GLU A 138 3.19 5.04 4.92
CA GLU A 138 4.06 4.03 5.49
C GLU A 138 4.14 2.86 4.50
N ASP A 139 5.27 2.77 3.79
CA ASP A 139 5.61 1.78 2.78
C ASP A 139 6.72 0.83 3.25
N LEU A 140 6.81 0.63 4.56
CA LEU A 140 7.87 -0.16 5.19
C LEU A 140 7.53 -1.65 5.21
N GLY A 141 8.56 -2.48 5.01
CA GLY A 141 8.49 -3.93 5.22
C GLY A 141 7.73 -4.74 4.17
N THR A 142 6.83 -4.16 3.40
CA THR A 142 6.09 -4.87 2.33
C THR A 142 5.92 -3.96 1.12
N LEU A 143 6.98 -3.85 0.33
CA LEU A 143 6.99 -3.05 -0.90
C LEU A 143 6.80 -3.96 -2.12
N THR A 144 5.54 -4.32 -2.37
CA THR A 144 5.20 -5.12 -3.56
C THR A 144 5.31 -4.30 -4.85
N THR A 145 5.45 -4.98 -5.99
CA THR A 145 5.47 -4.31 -7.30
C THR A 145 4.27 -3.37 -7.51
N PRO A 146 3.01 -3.76 -7.21
CA PRO A 146 1.88 -2.84 -7.29
C PRO A 146 2.02 -1.61 -6.39
N VAL A 147 2.45 -1.79 -5.13
CA VAL A 147 2.64 -0.68 -4.19
C VAL A 147 3.69 0.29 -4.72
N ALA A 148 4.86 -0.20 -5.11
CA ALA A 148 5.93 0.63 -5.66
C ALA A 148 5.48 1.39 -6.92
N ALA A 149 4.74 0.72 -7.81
CA ALA A 149 4.22 1.33 -9.03
C ALA A 149 3.20 2.45 -8.74
N VAL A 150 2.26 2.21 -7.81
CA VAL A 150 1.28 3.22 -7.41
C VAL A 150 1.94 4.40 -6.70
N MET A 151 2.87 4.15 -5.76
CA MET A 151 3.63 5.20 -5.09
C MET A 151 4.34 6.11 -6.10
N LYS A 152 4.96 5.52 -7.12
CA LYS A 152 5.62 6.24 -8.21
C LYS A 152 4.63 6.99 -9.10
N GLN A 153 3.53 6.35 -9.52
CA GLN A 153 2.52 6.91 -10.42
C GLN A 153 1.92 8.20 -9.86
N TYR A 154 1.59 8.21 -8.57
CA TYR A 154 0.97 9.36 -7.91
C TYR A 154 1.98 10.23 -7.17
N ASP A 155 3.27 9.96 -7.30
CA ASP A 155 4.36 10.69 -6.66
C ASP A 155 4.11 10.91 -5.15
N LEU A 156 3.77 9.81 -4.46
CA LEU A 156 3.47 9.84 -3.04
C LEU A 156 4.73 9.85 -2.18
N LEU A 157 4.65 10.48 -1.03
CA LEU A 157 5.73 10.47 -0.04
C LEU A 157 5.75 9.13 0.70
N GLY A 158 6.87 8.43 0.62
CA GLY A 158 7.14 7.23 1.40
C GLY A 158 7.96 7.51 2.66
N MET A 159 8.37 6.47 3.37
CA MET A 159 9.21 6.53 4.56
C MET A 159 10.50 5.77 4.34
N ARG A 160 11.62 6.31 4.84
CA ARG A 160 12.94 5.66 4.78
C ARG A 160 13.58 5.71 6.16
N LEU A 161 13.89 4.54 6.68
CA LEU A 161 14.40 4.37 8.05
C LEU A 161 15.84 3.87 8.01
N THR A 162 16.75 4.63 8.60
CA THR A 162 18.17 4.26 8.68
C THR A 162 18.36 2.91 9.39
N GLN A 163 17.52 2.59 10.36
CA GLN A 163 17.57 1.30 11.06
C GLN A 163 17.26 0.07 10.18
N PHE A 164 16.67 0.28 8.99
CA PHE A 164 16.39 -0.80 8.04
C PHE A 164 17.50 -0.99 7.01
N THR A 165 18.52 -0.14 7.03
CA THR A 165 19.64 -0.21 6.08
C THR A 165 20.32 -1.58 6.13
N VAL A 166 20.48 -2.19 4.97
CA VAL A 166 21.31 -3.37 4.74
C VAL A 166 22.68 -2.90 4.21
N PRO A 167 23.74 -2.85 5.05
CA PRO A 167 24.99 -2.21 4.67
C PRO A 167 25.72 -2.87 3.47
N THR A 168 25.41 -4.14 3.20
CA THR A 168 26.00 -4.93 2.10
C THR A 168 25.31 -4.73 0.76
N GLU A 169 24.14 -4.10 0.73
CA GLU A 169 23.35 -3.88 -0.48
C GLU A 169 23.52 -2.43 -0.98
N GLU A 170 24.21 -2.28 -2.13
CA GLU A 170 24.49 -0.94 -2.70
C GLU A 170 23.21 -0.17 -3.07
N ASP A 171 22.20 -0.85 -3.57
CA ASP A 171 20.93 -0.27 -4.05
C ASP A 171 19.83 -0.25 -2.99
N ASP A 172 20.17 -0.56 -1.72
CA ASP A 172 19.21 -0.53 -0.63
C ASP A 172 18.59 0.86 -0.49
N PRO A 173 17.25 1.00 -0.59
CA PRO A 173 16.54 2.28 -0.55
C PRO A 173 16.64 3.00 0.80
N TYR A 174 17.03 2.29 1.86
CA TYR A 174 17.20 2.85 3.21
C TYR A 174 18.60 3.43 3.45
N ARG A 175 19.55 3.21 2.54
CA ARG A 175 20.87 3.87 2.63
C ARG A 175 20.72 5.36 2.38
N CYS A 176 21.32 6.18 3.22
CA CYS A 176 21.25 7.65 3.11
C CYS A 176 21.58 8.18 1.71
N LYS A 177 22.55 7.57 1.00
CA LYS A 177 22.92 7.97 -0.36
C LYS A 177 21.84 7.70 -1.42
N ASN A 178 20.92 6.76 -1.16
CA ASN A 178 19.87 6.34 -2.09
C ASN A 178 18.52 6.98 -1.75
N ILE A 179 18.43 7.71 -0.65
CA ILE A 179 17.21 8.39 -0.23
C ILE A 179 16.90 9.52 -1.21
N THR A 180 15.67 9.53 -1.72
CA THR A 180 15.17 10.57 -2.61
C THR A 180 14.51 11.71 -1.82
N ASN A 181 14.27 12.85 -2.47
CA ASN A 181 13.54 13.96 -1.86
C ASN A 181 12.02 13.74 -1.74
N ARG A 182 11.52 12.59 -2.25
CA ARG A 182 10.10 12.21 -2.14
C ARG A 182 9.87 11.17 -1.04
N CYS A 183 10.49 11.35 0.12
CA CYS A 183 10.27 10.51 1.29
C CYS A 183 10.57 11.25 2.60
N TRP A 184 10.02 10.74 3.69
CA TRP A 184 10.41 11.11 5.04
C TRP A 184 11.57 10.22 5.48
N ALA A 185 12.75 10.82 5.61
CA ALA A 185 13.94 10.16 6.14
C ALA A 185 13.98 10.31 7.66
N MET A 186 14.14 9.20 8.37
CA MET A 186 14.23 9.17 9.82
C MET A 186 15.08 8.00 10.31
N VAL A 187 15.52 8.05 11.55
CA VAL A 187 16.33 6.97 12.13
C VAL A 187 15.48 5.73 12.37
N GLY A 188 14.29 5.89 12.94
CA GLY A 188 13.35 4.82 13.24
C GLY A 188 11.99 5.37 13.63
N THR A 189 10.99 4.51 13.80
CA THR A 189 9.63 4.83 14.27
C THR A 189 9.45 4.33 15.71
N HIS A 190 8.22 4.48 16.23
CA HIS A 190 7.83 3.91 17.53
C HIS A 190 7.89 2.37 17.58
N ASP A 191 7.92 1.69 16.43
CA ASP A 191 8.03 0.23 16.33
C ASP A 191 9.50 -0.26 16.30
N ASN A 192 10.45 0.66 16.25
CA ASN A 192 11.88 0.35 16.19
C ASN A 192 12.52 0.43 17.57
N ARG A 193 13.71 -0.18 17.67
CA ARG A 193 14.55 -0.02 18.88
C ARG A 193 14.91 1.45 19.10
N PRO A 194 14.97 1.92 20.35
CA PRO A 194 15.53 3.24 20.65
C PRO A 194 16.92 3.39 20.01
N VAL A 195 17.19 4.55 19.42
CA VAL A 195 18.43 4.82 18.65
C VAL A 195 19.69 4.50 19.44
N THR A 196 19.70 4.75 20.76
CA THR A 196 20.82 4.46 21.66
C THR A 196 21.10 2.96 21.81
N LEU A 197 20.06 2.12 21.73
CA LEU A 197 20.21 0.66 21.75
C LEU A 197 20.62 0.14 20.38
N TRP A 198 20.04 0.68 19.33
CA TRP A 198 20.39 0.30 17.95
C TRP A 198 21.85 0.64 17.62
N ALA A 199 22.33 1.81 18.02
CA ALA A 199 23.70 2.24 17.75
C ALA A 199 24.78 1.41 18.48
N LYS A 200 24.38 0.55 19.43
CA LYS A 200 25.27 -0.34 20.18
C LYS A 200 25.23 -1.79 19.69
N SER A 201 24.32 -2.11 18.75
CA SER A 201 24.17 -3.44 18.17
C SER A 201 24.97 -3.56 16.88
#